data_424d9daf6d544d1dd50074ddd2b759c5
#
_entry.id   424d9daf6d544d1dd50074ddd2b759c5
#
_cell.length_a   1.000
_cell.length_b   1.000
_cell.length_c   1.000
_cell.angle_alpha   90.00
_cell.angle_beta   90.00
_cell.angle_gamma   90.00
#
_symmetry.space_group_name_H-M   'P 1'
#
loop_
_entity.id
_entity.type
_entity.pdbx_description
1 polymer ?
#
loop_
_entity_poly.entity_id
_entity_poly.type
_entity_poly.pdbx_seq_one_letter_code
_entity_poly.pdbx_strand_id
1 'polypeptide(L)'
;MLAAAVAAAQAFNVRRRELVVGGALAIGGAAAQAQTVLGAQPGSTAPATPAAANPQKAWLDDKIGPGFSRIVIARWGDGVMPSAPPFNPSAMNTAQADGQFPYDGVLAGMISPPPAEDGIPRLVMVVATPDIPARMVFPSGQDQPLIAGRMQGVTVMNLQYLGGRWVTVDGGYQSRRLSDSVLCAISGPAAAQVGNTVQGVLAPAAGCPTPWSSVLLAEDHTARWLKRLADVGYGYGDPAQAARFGWLVELKALDPNNIPVKRTALGRIPRGGVAATQTQDGRPVVFFTQNAAAGALFRFVAATNATDGSALDSGQLSVAQISGVNINWVNLGTDVPTLAGLAGAAQAAGAEMFDSPGGLALSADGSTLYMACSGNPDRASPDALNPRAGDDNGHVVVFSISGDVTASTFGAGLALVAGNPATAQGTQYPDGSNCWLRKPRTLSLDKNGQLWIGTDQGGDTSRTADGLFILPQDGPLQMAYLAPVGAAIGGAAFDPGTHTVFGMVRHPGATPGASFFNPTTRWPTLRPNMPPQSTVVGLVSA
;
A
#
# COMPACT_ATOMS: atom_id res chain seq x y z
N MET A 1 8.34 -28.34 31.36
CA MET A 1 8.20 -27.12 30.58
C MET A 1 7.16 -27.23 29.45
N LEU A 2 7.08 -28.37 28.76
CA LEU A 2 6.07 -28.58 27.67
C LEU A 2 4.62 -28.57 28.18
N ALA A 3 4.36 -29.14 29.36
CA ALA A 3 3.02 -29.22 29.97
C ALA A 3 2.47 -27.84 30.40
N ALA A 4 3.33 -26.91 30.80
CA ALA A 4 2.92 -25.55 31.17
C ALA A 4 2.54 -24.69 29.96
N ALA A 5 3.20 -24.90 28.83
CA ALA A 5 2.88 -24.20 27.58
C ALA A 5 1.54 -24.64 26.97
N VAL A 6 1.21 -25.94 27.11
CA VAL A 6 -0.07 -26.50 26.66
C VAL A 6 -1.23 -25.99 27.53
N ALA A 7 -1.02 -25.87 28.84
CA ALA A 7 -2.03 -25.34 29.77
C ALA A 7 -2.31 -23.85 29.53
N ALA A 8 -1.30 -23.05 29.19
CA ALA A 8 -1.46 -21.64 28.86
C ALA A 8 -2.23 -21.44 27.53
N ALA A 9 -1.95 -22.27 26.52
CA ALA A 9 -2.66 -22.24 25.25
C ALA A 9 -4.14 -22.67 25.39
N GLN A 10 -4.43 -23.63 26.25
CA GLN A 10 -5.80 -24.07 26.53
C GLN A 10 -6.60 -23.03 27.34
N ALA A 11 -5.96 -22.34 28.30
CA ALA A 11 -6.61 -21.27 29.06
C ALA A 11 -6.94 -20.04 28.17
N PHE A 12 -6.09 -19.75 27.19
CA PHE A 12 -6.34 -18.67 26.23
C PHE A 12 -7.50 -19.00 25.27
N ASN A 13 -7.62 -20.26 24.84
CA ASN A 13 -8.72 -20.73 24.00
C ASN A 13 -10.07 -20.81 24.74
N VAL A 14 -10.06 -21.12 26.04
CA VAL A 14 -11.30 -21.17 26.86
C VAL A 14 -11.87 -19.76 27.05
N ARG A 15 -11.02 -18.75 27.31
CA ARG A 15 -11.50 -17.36 27.40
C ARG A 15 -12.08 -16.82 26.08
N ARG A 16 -11.49 -17.22 24.94
CA ARG A 16 -12.07 -16.87 23.63
C ARG A 16 -13.39 -17.58 23.33
N ARG A 17 -13.57 -18.83 23.79
CA ARG A 17 -14.83 -19.56 23.62
C ARG A 17 -15.97 -18.97 24.48
N GLU A 18 -15.69 -18.49 25.67
CA GLU A 18 -16.70 -17.85 26.51
C GLU A 18 -17.17 -16.49 25.95
N LEU A 19 -16.28 -15.73 25.29
CA LEU A 19 -16.66 -14.51 24.56
C LEU A 19 -17.49 -14.78 23.30
N VAL A 20 -17.27 -15.92 22.63
CA VAL A 20 -18.02 -16.33 21.42
C VAL A 20 -19.39 -16.93 21.77
N VAL A 21 -19.53 -17.61 22.91
CA VAL A 21 -20.82 -18.20 23.35
C VAL A 21 -21.76 -17.13 23.92
N GLY A 22 -21.22 -16.02 24.47
CA GLY A 22 -22.01 -14.84 24.82
C GLY A 22 -22.50 -14.05 23.59
N GLY A 23 -21.91 -14.25 22.42
CA GLY A 23 -22.22 -13.51 21.19
C GLY A 23 -23.37 -14.07 20.35
N ALA A 24 -23.85 -15.29 20.63
CA ALA A 24 -24.97 -15.89 19.88
C ALA A 24 -26.35 -15.27 20.19
N LEU A 25 -26.46 -14.46 21.23
CA LEU A 25 -27.64 -13.63 21.54
C LEU A 25 -27.46 -12.16 21.18
N ALA A 26 -26.32 -11.81 20.57
CA ALA A 26 -25.96 -10.44 20.21
C ALA A 26 -25.53 -10.33 18.73
N ILE A 27 -26.30 -10.92 17.81
CA ILE A 27 -26.16 -10.63 16.36
C ILE A 27 -26.42 -9.14 16.06
N GLY A 28 -26.98 -8.39 17.02
CA GLY A 28 -26.98 -6.92 17.05
C GLY A 28 -25.80 -6.27 17.77
N GLY A 29 -24.93 -7.03 18.46
CA GLY A 29 -23.88 -6.49 19.32
C GLY A 29 -22.50 -6.34 18.67
N ALA A 30 -22.17 -7.12 17.62
CA ALA A 30 -20.87 -6.98 16.94
C ALA A 30 -20.82 -5.73 16.04
N ALA A 31 -21.95 -5.36 15.43
CA ALA A 31 -22.08 -4.05 14.76
C ALA A 31 -22.07 -2.90 15.78
N ALA A 32 -22.61 -3.13 17.00
CA ALA A 32 -22.55 -2.16 18.08
C ALA A 32 -21.15 -2.01 18.68
N GLN A 33 -20.31 -3.05 18.67
CA GLN A 33 -18.92 -2.95 19.16
C GLN A 33 -17.99 -2.23 18.18
N ALA A 34 -18.19 -2.35 16.86
CA ALA A 34 -17.52 -1.46 15.91
C ALA A 34 -17.97 0.01 16.07
N GLN A 35 -19.21 0.24 16.52
CA GLN A 35 -19.70 1.57 16.90
C GLN A 35 -19.21 2.03 18.28
N THR A 36 -18.90 1.12 19.23
CA THR A 36 -18.43 1.51 20.58
C THR A 36 -16.97 1.93 20.60
N VAL A 37 -16.14 1.54 19.65
CA VAL A 37 -14.79 2.10 19.46
C VAL A 37 -14.88 3.54 18.91
N LEU A 38 -15.99 3.88 18.25
CA LEU A 38 -16.27 5.20 17.66
C LEU A 38 -17.42 5.97 18.35
N GLY A 39 -17.92 5.48 19.47
CA GLY A 39 -19.11 6.01 20.14
C GLY A 39 -18.89 7.32 20.88
N ALA A 40 -18.66 8.42 20.17
CA ALA A 40 -19.05 9.72 20.67
C ALA A 40 -20.52 9.96 20.32
N GLN A 41 -21.40 10.00 21.30
CA GLN A 41 -22.80 10.43 21.13
C GLN A 41 -22.86 11.83 20.51
N PRO A 42 -23.78 12.11 19.57
CA PRO A 42 -23.99 13.47 19.10
C PRO A 42 -24.47 14.34 20.28
N GLY A 43 -23.60 15.20 20.79
CA GLY A 43 -23.95 16.14 21.89
C GLY A 43 -22.87 16.36 22.94
N SER A 44 -21.78 15.62 22.96
CA SER A 44 -20.64 15.90 23.84
C SER A 44 -19.76 16.99 23.21
N THR A 45 -19.90 18.22 23.71
CA THR A 45 -18.88 19.26 23.50
C THR A 45 -17.68 18.88 24.35
N ALA A 46 -16.70 18.21 23.72
CA ALA A 46 -15.39 18.02 24.33
C ALA A 46 -14.80 19.40 24.69
N PRO A 47 -14.18 19.58 25.87
CA PRO A 47 -13.56 20.84 26.23
C PRO A 47 -12.50 21.19 25.18
N ALA A 48 -12.54 22.42 24.66
CA ALA A 48 -11.58 22.95 23.71
C ALA A 48 -10.17 22.82 24.31
N THR A 49 -9.38 21.90 23.77
CA THR A 49 -7.96 21.81 24.09
C THR A 49 -7.30 23.13 23.63
N PRO A 50 -6.46 23.78 24.45
CA PRO A 50 -5.75 24.98 24.02
C PRO A 50 -5.06 24.72 22.71
N ALA A 51 -5.01 25.71 21.81
CA ALA A 51 -4.32 25.64 20.53
C ALA A 51 -2.82 25.38 20.78
N ALA A 52 -2.47 24.14 21.04
CA ALA A 52 -1.09 23.69 21.11
C ALA A 52 -0.46 23.93 19.76
N ALA A 53 0.78 24.40 19.75
CA ALA A 53 1.59 24.52 18.54
C ALA A 53 1.40 23.25 17.70
N ASN A 54 0.99 23.40 16.42
CA ASN A 54 0.66 22.26 15.56
C ASN A 54 1.83 21.27 15.56
N PRO A 55 1.75 20.13 16.29
CA PRO A 55 2.87 19.21 16.46
C PRO A 55 3.25 18.52 15.15
N GLN A 56 2.39 18.63 14.13
CA GLN A 56 2.49 17.99 12.83
C GLN A 56 2.87 18.97 11.72
N LYS A 57 3.34 20.17 12.07
CA LYS A 57 3.87 21.10 11.08
C LYS A 57 5.00 20.44 10.28
N ALA A 58 4.99 20.63 8.96
CA ALA A 58 6.05 20.17 8.09
C ALA A 58 7.37 20.89 8.37
N TRP A 59 8.49 20.15 8.36
CA TRP A 59 9.84 20.64 8.59
C TRP A 59 10.76 20.26 7.44
N LEU A 60 11.95 20.87 7.38
CA LEU A 60 12.96 20.53 6.36
C LEU A 60 13.55 19.13 6.59
N ASP A 61 13.60 18.68 7.83
CA ASP A 61 14.01 17.34 8.26
C ASP A 61 12.79 16.55 8.72
N ASP A 62 12.95 15.25 8.93
CA ASP A 62 11.94 14.39 9.49
C ASP A 62 11.81 14.54 11.01
N LYS A 63 10.70 14.05 11.57
CA LYS A 63 10.50 13.92 13.01
C LYS A 63 10.16 12.49 13.37
N ILE A 64 10.84 12.00 14.40
CA ILE A 64 10.65 10.64 14.90
C ILE A 64 9.74 10.70 16.13
N GLY A 65 8.74 9.82 16.17
CA GLY A 65 7.84 9.70 17.31
C GLY A 65 8.53 9.15 18.55
N PRO A 66 7.94 9.36 19.73
CA PRO A 66 8.47 8.83 20.98
C PRO A 66 8.68 7.31 20.92
N GLY A 67 9.76 6.81 21.48
CA GLY A 67 10.09 5.39 21.55
C GLY A 67 10.70 4.80 20.28
N PHE A 68 11.02 5.63 19.28
CA PHE A 68 11.70 5.19 18.06
C PHE A 68 13.01 5.93 17.83
N SER A 69 13.93 5.26 17.14
CA SER A 69 15.09 5.86 16.48
C SER A 69 15.04 5.52 14.99
N ARG A 70 15.66 6.34 14.13
CA ARG A 70 15.64 6.14 12.68
C ARG A 70 17.00 5.74 12.16
N ILE A 71 17.01 4.74 11.26
CA ILE A 71 18.15 4.38 10.41
C ILE A 71 17.76 4.55 8.94
N VAL A 72 18.71 4.82 8.07
CA VAL A 72 18.54 4.81 6.61
C VAL A 72 18.86 3.41 6.09
N ILE A 73 17.94 2.81 5.34
CA ILE A 73 18.11 1.48 4.73
C ILE A 73 18.60 1.60 3.28
N ALA A 74 17.86 2.35 2.45
CA ALA A 74 18.20 2.59 1.06
C ALA A 74 17.66 3.96 0.62
N ARG A 75 18.35 4.64 -0.27
CA ARG A 75 17.97 5.95 -0.84
C ARG A 75 18.11 5.92 -2.34
N TRP A 76 17.40 6.81 -3.00
CA TRP A 76 17.62 7.05 -4.42
C TRP A 76 19.11 7.22 -4.74
N GLY A 77 19.59 6.41 -5.69
CA GLY A 77 20.99 6.38 -6.11
C GLY A 77 21.87 5.33 -5.43
N ASP A 78 21.41 4.72 -4.32
CA ASP A 78 22.13 3.60 -3.72
C ASP A 78 22.09 2.37 -4.67
N GLY A 79 23.18 1.61 -4.76
CA GLY A 79 23.27 0.44 -5.64
C GLY A 79 22.33 -0.67 -5.21
N VAL A 80 21.62 -1.24 -6.19
CA VAL A 80 20.79 -2.45 -6.05
C VAL A 80 21.46 -3.63 -6.75
N MET A 81 22.03 -3.38 -7.94
CA MET A 81 22.74 -4.37 -8.74
C MET A 81 24.25 -4.26 -8.52
N PRO A 82 24.98 -5.40 -8.60
CA PRO A 82 26.45 -5.40 -8.37
C PRO A 82 27.22 -4.46 -9.30
N SER A 83 26.69 -4.23 -10.49
CA SER A 83 27.29 -3.38 -11.52
C SER A 83 26.74 -1.95 -11.53
N ALA A 84 26.01 -1.54 -10.48
CA ALA A 84 25.46 -0.19 -10.43
C ALA A 84 26.58 0.85 -10.46
N PRO A 85 26.56 1.81 -11.40
CA PRO A 85 27.56 2.87 -11.44
C PRO A 85 27.38 3.81 -10.22
N PRO A 86 28.38 4.64 -9.88
CA PRO A 86 28.24 5.65 -8.85
C PRO A 86 27.07 6.61 -9.14
N PHE A 87 26.37 7.02 -8.10
CA PHE A 87 25.25 7.96 -8.23
C PHE A 87 25.72 9.34 -8.72
N ASN A 88 25.23 9.73 -9.88
CA ASN A 88 25.46 11.06 -10.46
C ASN A 88 24.12 11.67 -10.87
N PRO A 89 23.44 12.37 -9.95
CA PRO A 89 22.11 12.92 -10.23
C PRO A 89 22.11 14.03 -11.29
N SER A 90 23.26 14.67 -11.52
CA SER A 90 23.39 15.72 -12.53
C SER A 90 23.52 15.18 -13.97
N ALA A 91 23.82 13.88 -14.13
CA ALA A 91 24.00 13.23 -15.43
C ALA A 91 23.45 11.78 -15.37
N MET A 92 22.16 11.68 -15.01
CA MET A 92 21.45 10.39 -14.97
C MET A 92 21.46 9.73 -16.36
N ASN A 93 21.63 8.43 -16.38
CA ASN A 93 21.59 7.61 -17.59
C ASN A 93 20.87 6.27 -17.31
N THR A 94 20.68 5.48 -18.36
CA THR A 94 19.97 4.19 -18.25
C THR A 94 20.68 3.19 -17.34
N ALA A 95 22.02 3.14 -17.32
CA ALA A 95 22.77 2.23 -16.46
C ALA A 95 22.58 2.54 -14.97
N GLN A 96 22.51 3.83 -14.62
CA GLN A 96 22.13 4.23 -13.25
C GLN A 96 20.69 3.86 -12.94
N ALA A 97 19.76 4.11 -13.86
CA ALA A 97 18.33 3.78 -13.68
C ALA A 97 18.09 2.27 -13.55
N ASP A 98 18.83 1.45 -14.27
CA ASP A 98 18.75 -0.03 -14.21
C ASP A 98 19.43 -0.61 -12.96
N GLY A 99 20.45 0.06 -12.41
CA GLY A 99 21.28 -0.48 -11.33
C GLY A 99 21.00 0.06 -9.93
N GLN A 100 20.33 1.18 -9.81
CA GLN A 100 20.19 1.92 -8.56
C GLN A 100 18.76 1.91 -7.99
N PHE A 101 18.65 2.17 -6.68
CA PHE A 101 17.37 2.43 -6.02
C PHE A 101 16.74 3.71 -6.62
N PRO A 102 15.44 3.68 -6.99
CA PRO A 102 14.82 4.73 -7.78
C PRO A 102 14.39 5.95 -6.94
N TYR A 103 14.06 7.04 -7.66
CA TYR A 103 13.27 8.13 -7.10
C TYR A 103 11.81 7.70 -6.98
N ASP A 104 11.19 7.96 -5.85
CA ASP A 104 9.84 7.52 -5.46
C ASP A 104 9.75 6.02 -5.11
N GLY A 105 8.73 5.62 -4.38
CA GLY A 105 8.49 4.22 -4.05
C GLY A 105 7.29 3.98 -3.14
N VAL A 106 6.81 2.72 -3.19
CA VAL A 106 5.80 2.17 -2.29
C VAL A 106 6.31 0.79 -1.85
N LEU A 107 6.29 0.51 -0.55
CA LEU A 107 6.62 -0.81 -0.03
C LEU A 107 5.53 -1.80 -0.46
N ALA A 108 5.85 -2.62 -1.45
CA ALA A 108 4.91 -3.59 -2.03
C ALA A 108 4.97 -4.95 -1.33
N GLY A 109 6.07 -5.26 -0.65
CA GLY A 109 6.19 -6.52 0.07
C GLY A 109 7.54 -6.68 0.76
N MET A 110 7.53 -7.55 1.76
CA MET A 110 8.74 -8.01 2.43
C MET A 110 8.58 -9.51 2.71
N ILE A 111 9.54 -10.30 2.27
CA ILE A 111 9.49 -11.76 2.36
C ILE A 111 10.78 -12.24 3.02
N SER A 112 10.64 -13.15 3.99
CA SER A 112 11.78 -13.84 4.58
C SER A 112 12.17 -15.02 3.70
N PRO A 113 13.40 -15.07 3.17
CA PRO A 113 13.90 -16.29 2.54
C PRO A 113 14.06 -17.40 3.60
N PRO A 114 14.19 -18.67 3.18
CA PRO A 114 14.54 -19.74 4.10
C PRO A 114 15.78 -19.38 4.93
N PRO A 115 15.82 -19.72 6.24
CA PRO A 115 16.99 -19.46 7.08
C PRO A 115 18.25 -20.09 6.50
N ALA A 116 19.35 -19.34 6.49
CA ALA A 116 20.65 -19.86 6.10
C ALA A 116 21.40 -20.43 7.32
N GLU A 117 22.41 -21.29 7.07
CA GLU A 117 23.19 -21.96 8.11
C GLU A 117 23.99 -21.02 9.01
N ASP A 118 24.30 -19.81 8.53
CA ASP A 118 25.04 -18.79 9.29
C ASP A 118 24.19 -18.05 10.35
N GLY A 119 22.88 -18.33 10.40
CA GLY A 119 21.96 -17.76 11.37
C GLY A 119 21.70 -16.25 11.21
N ILE A 120 22.23 -15.61 10.16
CA ILE A 120 21.99 -14.17 9.91
C ILE A 120 20.58 -13.97 9.40
N PRO A 121 19.72 -13.15 10.06
CA PRO A 121 18.40 -12.83 9.55
C PRO A 121 18.47 -12.10 8.20
N ARG A 122 17.64 -12.52 7.26
CA ARG A 122 17.56 -11.95 5.92
C ARG A 122 16.13 -11.65 5.52
N LEU A 123 15.99 -10.62 4.69
CA LEU A 123 14.71 -10.21 4.08
C LEU A 123 14.92 -9.90 2.60
N VAL A 124 13.90 -10.13 1.81
CA VAL A 124 13.78 -9.64 0.44
C VAL A 124 12.71 -8.57 0.43
N MET A 125 13.14 -7.33 0.17
CA MET A 125 12.26 -6.17 0.08
C MET A 125 11.86 -5.93 -1.37
N VAL A 126 10.57 -5.67 -1.59
CA VAL A 126 10.01 -5.32 -2.90
C VAL A 126 9.42 -3.92 -2.81
N VAL A 127 9.97 -3.00 -3.62
CA VAL A 127 9.52 -1.60 -3.69
C VAL A 127 8.99 -1.34 -5.09
N ALA A 128 7.75 -0.88 -5.18
CA ALA A 128 7.10 -0.45 -6.42
C ALA A 128 7.33 1.05 -6.63
N THR A 129 7.66 1.47 -7.86
CA THR A 129 7.91 2.86 -8.22
C THR A 129 6.93 3.30 -9.30
N PRO A 130 5.85 4.02 -8.96
CA PRO A 130 4.79 4.34 -9.90
C PRO A 130 5.10 5.50 -10.83
N ASP A 131 5.91 6.46 -10.39
CA ASP A 131 6.16 7.69 -11.13
C ASP A 131 7.58 8.22 -10.98
N ILE A 132 8.02 8.93 -12.01
CA ILE A 132 9.31 9.65 -12.05
C ILE A 132 9.05 11.08 -12.51
N PRO A 133 8.89 12.03 -11.56
CA PRO A 133 8.58 13.42 -11.88
C PRO A 133 9.81 14.12 -12.45
N ALA A 134 9.76 14.47 -13.75
CA ALA A 134 10.90 15.03 -14.49
C ALA A 134 11.51 16.25 -13.80
N ARG A 135 10.68 17.17 -13.26
CA ARG A 135 11.14 18.37 -12.57
C ARG A 135 12.02 18.11 -11.35
N MET A 136 11.80 17.00 -10.66
CA MET A 136 12.54 16.66 -9.44
C MET A 136 13.75 15.78 -9.71
N VAL A 137 13.73 15.01 -10.82
CA VAL A 137 14.73 13.99 -11.12
C VAL A 137 15.78 14.47 -12.11
N PHE A 138 15.40 15.28 -13.09
CA PHE A 138 16.31 15.73 -14.14
C PHE A 138 16.68 17.21 -13.96
N PRO A 139 17.98 17.57 -14.04
CA PRO A 139 18.43 18.94 -13.88
C PRO A 139 17.78 19.93 -14.86
N SER A 140 17.50 19.50 -16.08
CA SER A 140 16.81 20.33 -17.09
C SER A 140 15.33 20.55 -16.78
N GLY A 141 14.74 19.75 -15.88
CA GLY A 141 13.30 19.67 -15.65
C GLY A 141 12.51 19.08 -16.82
N GLN A 142 13.20 18.75 -17.92
CA GLN A 142 12.61 18.12 -19.09
C GLN A 142 12.54 16.60 -18.92
N ASP A 143 11.48 16.00 -19.44
CA ASP A 143 11.32 14.56 -19.39
C ASP A 143 12.37 13.83 -20.23
N GLN A 144 12.87 12.72 -19.70
CA GLN A 144 13.77 11.79 -20.36
C GLN A 144 13.14 10.38 -20.31
N PRO A 145 12.16 10.09 -21.19
CA PRO A 145 11.30 8.92 -21.08
C PRO A 145 12.06 7.59 -21.00
N LEU A 146 13.15 7.44 -21.74
CA LEU A 146 13.97 6.23 -21.72
C LEU A 146 14.57 5.97 -20.33
N ILE A 147 15.12 7.01 -19.69
CA ILE A 147 15.71 6.89 -18.34
C ILE A 147 14.61 6.72 -17.31
N ALA A 148 13.53 7.49 -17.41
CA ALA A 148 12.38 7.41 -16.53
C ALA A 148 11.68 6.04 -16.59
N GLY A 149 11.54 5.46 -17.79
CA GLY A 149 10.99 4.13 -18.00
C GLY A 149 11.82 3.04 -17.31
N ARG A 150 13.15 3.15 -17.34
CA ARG A 150 14.06 2.26 -16.61
C ARG A 150 14.02 2.48 -15.10
N MET A 151 13.78 3.70 -14.65
CA MET A 151 13.75 4.04 -13.23
C MET A 151 12.43 3.65 -12.56
N GLN A 152 11.29 3.75 -13.25
CA GLN A 152 10.01 3.26 -12.74
C GLN A 152 9.96 1.72 -12.71
N GLY A 153 8.92 1.14 -12.10
CA GLY A 153 8.74 -0.31 -12.05
C GLY A 153 8.99 -0.88 -10.65
N VAL A 154 9.74 -1.96 -10.53
CA VAL A 154 9.89 -2.68 -9.27
C VAL A 154 11.37 -2.87 -8.92
N THR A 155 11.73 -2.60 -7.69
CA THR A 155 13.02 -2.94 -7.09
C THR A 155 12.85 -4.13 -6.17
N VAL A 156 13.62 -5.18 -6.39
CA VAL A 156 13.78 -6.30 -5.46
C VAL A 156 15.18 -6.20 -4.88
N MET A 157 15.33 -6.21 -3.56
CA MET A 157 16.63 -6.08 -2.92
C MET A 157 16.74 -6.94 -1.67
N ASN A 158 17.92 -7.50 -1.46
CA ASN A 158 18.24 -8.27 -0.27
C ASN A 158 18.66 -7.36 0.88
N LEU A 159 18.16 -7.67 2.07
CA LEU A 159 18.60 -7.10 3.33
C LEU A 159 19.13 -8.19 4.23
N GLN A 160 20.08 -7.82 5.10
CA GLN A 160 20.59 -8.67 6.18
C GLN A 160 20.73 -7.87 7.47
N TYR A 161 20.55 -8.55 8.60
CA TYR A 161 20.68 -7.93 9.92
C TYR A 161 22.09 -8.10 10.46
N LEU A 162 22.88 -7.04 10.44
CA LEU A 162 24.28 -7.06 10.87
C LEU A 162 24.56 -5.90 11.84
N GLY A 163 25.31 -6.19 12.89
CA GLY A 163 25.72 -5.17 13.86
C GLY A 163 24.53 -4.44 14.51
N GLY A 164 23.43 -5.15 14.76
CA GLY A 164 22.23 -4.58 15.39
C GLY A 164 21.34 -3.75 14.47
N ARG A 165 21.51 -3.82 13.15
CA ARG A 165 20.71 -3.05 12.19
C ARG A 165 20.53 -3.79 10.85
N TRP A 166 19.47 -3.48 10.16
CA TRP A 166 19.27 -3.90 8.78
C TRP A 166 20.16 -3.10 7.82
N VAL A 167 20.79 -3.79 6.89
CA VAL A 167 21.61 -3.21 5.82
C VAL A 167 21.28 -3.89 4.49
N THR A 168 21.46 -3.16 3.40
CA THR A 168 21.33 -3.72 2.04
C THR A 168 22.52 -4.64 1.76
N VAL A 169 22.26 -5.72 1.01
CA VAL A 169 23.29 -6.62 0.52
C VAL A 169 23.69 -6.17 -0.88
N ASP A 170 24.93 -5.74 -1.05
CA ASP A 170 25.47 -5.43 -2.38
C ASP A 170 25.50 -6.70 -3.24
N GLY A 171 24.83 -6.65 -4.40
CA GLY A 171 24.72 -7.79 -5.29
C GLY A 171 23.98 -8.99 -4.70
N GLY A 172 22.99 -8.76 -3.84
CA GLY A 172 22.18 -9.82 -3.26
C GLY A 172 21.56 -10.72 -4.32
N TYR A 173 21.43 -12.03 -4.01
CA TYR A 173 21.02 -13.06 -4.97
C TYR A 173 19.65 -12.77 -5.64
N GLN A 174 18.68 -12.21 -4.92
CA GLN A 174 17.38 -11.84 -5.45
C GLN A 174 17.35 -10.40 -6.00
N SER A 175 18.40 -9.60 -5.77
CA SER A 175 18.44 -8.19 -6.14
C SER A 175 18.31 -7.99 -7.65
N ARG A 176 17.28 -7.23 -8.05
CA ARG A 176 17.02 -6.91 -9.47
C ARG A 176 16.07 -5.73 -9.62
N ARG A 177 16.07 -5.17 -10.83
CA ARG A 177 15.13 -4.15 -11.28
C ARG A 177 14.21 -4.72 -12.35
N LEU A 178 12.91 -4.46 -12.24
CA LEU A 178 11.87 -4.88 -13.18
C LEU A 178 11.15 -3.62 -13.67
N SER A 179 11.50 -3.16 -14.85
CA SER A 179 11.07 -1.86 -15.40
C SER A 179 10.24 -2.03 -16.69
N ASP A 180 10.24 -1.03 -17.54
CA ASP A 180 9.67 -1.04 -18.90
C ASP A 180 10.29 -2.13 -19.80
N SER A 181 11.50 -2.60 -19.49
CA SER A 181 12.24 -3.56 -20.33
C SER A 181 12.06 -5.02 -19.93
N VAL A 182 11.45 -5.33 -18.79
CA VAL A 182 11.30 -6.71 -18.33
C VAL A 182 10.24 -7.46 -19.15
N LEU A 183 10.53 -8.69 -19.55
CA LEU A 183 9.53 -9.58 -20.14
C LEU A 183 8.54 -10.04 -19.06
N CYS A 184 7.25 -9.91 -19.31
CA CYS A 184 6.17 -10.43 -18.48
C CYS A 184 5.35 -11.46 -19.26
N ALA A 185 4.95 -12.54 -18.62
CA ALA A 185 3.89 -13.40 -19.11
C ALA A 185 2.51 -12.78 -18.82
N ILE A 186 1.52 -13.16 -19.61
CA ILE A 186 0.10 -12.83 -19.39
C ILE A 186 -0.66 -14.15 -19.34
N SER A 187 -1.48 -14.33 -18.31
CA SER A 187 -2.25 -15.56 -18.11
C SER A 187 -3.70 -15.26 -17.73
N GLY A 188 -4.54 -16.28 -17.79
CA GLY A 188 -5.96 -16.18 -17.48
C GLY A 188 -6.82 -15.85 -18.70
N PRO A 189 -8.12 -15.52 -18.52
CA PRO A 189 -9.12 -15.50 -19.58
C PRO A 189 -8.82 -14.57 -20.75
N ALA A 190 -8.20 -13.41 -20.51
CA ALA A 190 -7.94 -12.44 -21.57
C ALA A 190 -6.64 -12.72 -22.35
N ALA A 191 -5.77 -13.62 -21.90
CA ALA A 191 -4.47 -13.87 -22.53
C ALA A 191 -4.55 -14.21 -24.02
N ALA A 192 -5.54 -15.01 -24.43
CA ALA A 192 -5.74 -15.37 -25.82
C ALA A 192 -6.06 -14.17 -26.73
N GLN A 193 -6.66 -13.11 -26.19
CA GLN A 193 -7.06 -11.92 -26.96
C GLN A 193 -6.00 -10.81 -26.93
N VAL A 194 -5.34 -10.59 -25.76
CA VAL A 194 -4.36 -9.51 -25.61
C VAL A 194 -2.93 -9.97 -25.92
N GLY A 195 -2.70 -11.29 -26.05
CA GLY A 195 -1.40 -11.93 -26.16
C GLY A 195 -0.92 -12.49 -24.83
N ASN A 196 -0.01 -13.46 -24.91
CA ASN A 196 0.50 -14.21 -23.75
C ASN A 196 1.79 -13.63 -23.14
N THR A 197 2.34 -12.57 -23.73
CA THR A 197 3.55 -11.89 -23.24
C THR A 197 3.48 -10.39 -23.54
N VAL A 198 4.19 -9.62 -22.72
CA VAL A 198 4.38 -8.18 -22.95
C VAL A 198 5.70 -7.74 -22.32
N GLN A 199 6.33 -6.72 -22.89
CA GLN A 199 7.49 -6.09 -22.30
C GLN A 199 7.08 -4.93 -21.41
N GLY A 200 7.46 -5.01 -20.13
CA GLY A 200 7.30 -3.96 -19.13
C GLY A 200 6.28 -4.27 -18.02
N VAL A 201 6.65 -3.87 -16.82
CA VAL A 201 5.77 -3.55 -15.69
C VAL A 201 5.66 -2.05 -15.62
N LEU A 202 4.45 -1.49 -15.72
CA LEU A 202 4.26 -0.04 -15.78
C LEU A 202 3.45 0.48 -14.60
N ALA A 203 3.97 1.57 -14.00
CA ALA A 203 3.30 2.31 -12.92
C ALA A 203 2.80 1.43 -11.75
N PRO A 204 3.57 0.48 -11.20
CA PRO A 204 3.12 -0.25 -10.03
C PRO A 204 3.01 0.72 -8.84
N ALA A 205 1.81 0.87 -8.27
CA ALA A 205 1.52 1.88 -7.23
C ALA A 205 1.12 1.28 -5.89
N ALA A 206 0.92 -0.02 -5.83
CA ALA A 206 0.62 -0.77 -4.61
C ALA A 206 1.06 -2.22 -4.76
N GLY A 207 1.08 -2.96 -3.67
CA GLY A 207 1.32 -4.39 -3.67
C GLY A 207 1.15 -4.97 -2.27
N CYS A 208 1.19 -6.30 -2.20
CA CYS A 208 1.20 -7.02 -0.94
C CYS A 208 1.95 -8.36 -1.08
N PRO A 209 2.60 -8.84 -0.02
CA PRO A 209 3.06 -10.23 0.05
C PRO A 209 1.84 -11.16 0.12
N THR A 210 2.00 -12.38 -0.38
CA THR A 210 0.94 -13.37 -0.38
C THR A 210 1.26 -14.55 0.53
N PRO A 211 0.26 -15.26 1.08
CA PRO A 211 0.49 -16.48 1.83
C PRO A 211 1.18 -17.61 1.03
N TRP A 212 1.13 -17.54 -0.30
CA TRP A 212 1.79 -18.50 -1.20
C TRP A 212 3.16 -18.01 -1.72
N SER A 213 3.83 -17.15 -0.93
CA SER A 213 5.23 -16.72 -1.12
C SER A 213 5.51 -15.95 -2.43
N SER A 214 4.51 -15.25 -2.96
CA SER A 214 4.70 -14.26 -4.04
C SER A 214 4.40 -12.84 -3.56
N VAL A 215 4.62 -11.85 -4.41
CA VAL A 215 4.18 -10.47 -4.21
C VAL A 215 3.23 -10.13 -5.35
N LEU A 216 2.06 -9.62 -5.00
CA LEU A 216 1.14 -9.02 -5.95
C LEU A 216 1.45 -7.53 -6.10
N LEU A 217 1.52 -7.06 -7.35
CA LEU A 217 1.84 -5.68 -7.71
C LEU A 217 0.71 -5.11 -8.55
N ALA A 218 0.24 -3.94 -8.20
CA ALA A 218 -0.90 -3.28 -8.83
C ALA A 218 -0.43 -2.25 -9.85
N GLU A 219 -0.54 -2.54 -11.14
CA GLU A 219 -0.37 -1.52 -12.18
C GLU A 219 -1.47 -0.46 -12.09
N ASP A 220 -1.08 0.82 -12.13
CA ASP A 220 -1.97 1.97 -11.95
C ASP A 220 -1.78 2.99 -13.07
N HIS A 221 -2.92 3.53 -13.62
CA HIS A 221 -2.92 4.59 -14.63
C HIS A 221 -1.85 4.42 -15.74
N THR A 222 -1.70 3.19 -16.26
CA THR A 222 -0.65 2.82 -17.22
C THR A 222 -0.68 3.62 -18.52
N ALA A 223 -1.83 4.19 -18.91
CA ALA A 223 -1.99 5.00 -20.12
C ALA A 223 -1.02 6.20 -20.16
N ARG A 224 -0.72 6.83 -19.02
CA ARG A 224 0.26 7.94 -18.94
C ARG A 224 1.66 7.47 -19.31
N TRP A 225 2.07 6.27 -18.86
CA TRP A 225 3.36 5.70 -19.19
C TRP A 225 3.43 5.23 -20.64
N LEU A 226 2.37 4.61 -21.17
CA LEU A 226 2.30 4.24 -22.58
C LEU A 226 2.47 5.45 -23.49
N LYS A 227 1.81 6.57 -23.17
CA LYS A 227 1.99 7.84 -23.90
C LYS A 227 3.42 8.38 -23.74
N ARG A 228 3.98 8.35 -22.53
CA ARG A 228 5.32 8.85 -22.21
C ARG A 228 6.41 8.03 -22.91
N LEU A 229 6.20 6.71 -23.08
CA LEU A 229 7.14 5.79 -23.71
C LEU A 229 6.86 5.55 -25.20
N ALA A 230 5.91 6.24 -25.82
CA ALA A 230 5.50 6.00 -27.20
C ALA A 230 6.68 6.01 -28.21
N ASP A 231 7.64 6.90 -27.98
CA ASP A 231 8.77 7.15 -28.89
C ASP A 231 10.07 6.44 -28.47
N VAL A 232 10.06 5.62 -27.38
CA VAL A 232 11.29 4.94 -26.91
C VAL A 232 11.47 3.52 -27.42
N GLY A 233 10.61 3.05 -28.28
CA GLY A 233 10.61 1.69 -28.82
C GLY A 233 9.62 0.76 -28.10
N TYR A 234 9.76 -0.55 -28.29
CA TYR A 234 8.89 -1.60 -27.74
C TYR A 234 7.40 -1.50 -28.14
N GLY A 235 7.04 -0.62 -29.05
CA GLY A 235 5.66 -0.46 -29.53
C GLY A 235 4.68 0.15 -28.53
N TYR A 236 5.14 0.82 -27.49
CA TYR A 236 4.26 1.41 -26.46
C TYR A 236 3.23 2.42 -27.02
N GLY A 237 3.50 3.05 -28.16
CA GLY A 237 2.54 3.91 -28.87
C GLY A 237 1.43 3.16 -29.60
N ASP A 238 1.53 1.84 -29.78
CA ASP A 238 0.49 1.02 -30.37
C ASP A 238 -0.69 0.86 -29.42
N PRO A 239 -1.93 1.23 -29.81
CA PRO A 239 -3.13 1.04 -28.99
C PRO A 239 -3.35 -0.42 -28.56
N ALA A 240 -2.95 -1.41 -29.38
CA ALA A 240 -3.03 -2.83 -29.04
C ALA A 240 -2.17 -3.19 -27.81
N GLN A 241 -1.08 -2.49 -27.57
CA GLN A 241 -0.26 -2.69 -26.39
C GLN A 241 -0.98 -2.25 -25.11
N ALA A 242 -1.84 -1.23 -25.16
CA ALA A 242 -2.54 -0.73 -23.99
C ALA A 242 -3.39 -1.81 -23.30
N ALA A 243 -3.96 -2.76 -24.05
CA ALA A 243 -4.74 -3.87 -23.50
C ALA A 243 -3.90 -4.87 -22.68
N ARG A 244 -2.57 -4.87 -22.81
CA ARG A 244 -1.64 -5.75 -22.10
C ARG A 244 -1.21 -5.23 -20.73
N PHE A 245 -1.60 -4.01 -20.36
CA PHE A 245 -1.25 -3.33 -19.11
C PHE A 245 -2.50 -3.01 -18.27
N GLY A 246 -2.29 -2.72 -16.99
CA GLY A 246 -3.36 -2.43 -16.04
C GLY A 246 -3.93 -3.68 -15.37
N TRP A 247 -3.25 -4.81 -15.51
CA TRP A 247 -3.55 -6.07 -14.81
C TRP A 247 -2.80 -6.14 -13.48
N LEU A 248 -3.21 -7.06 -12.60
CA LEU A 248 -2.43 -7.38 -11.41
C LEU A 248 -1.23 -8.25 -11.81
N VAL A 249 -0.04 -7.90 -11.33
CA VAL A 249 1.20 -8.62 -11.63
C VAL A 249 1.60 -9.47 -10.44
N GLU A 250 1.83 -10.76 -10.64
CA GLU A 250 2.38 -11.66 -9.63
C GLU A 250 3.87 -11.88 -9.86
N LEU A 251 4.66 -11.71 -8.78
CA LEU A 251 6.10 -11.86 -8.77
C LEU A 251 6.54 -12.85 -7.69
N LYS A 252 7.24 -13.93 -8.05
CA LYS A 252 7.95 -14.79 -7.10
C LYS A 252 9.29 -14.13 -6.76
N ALA A 253 9.28 -13.25 -5.75
CA ALA A 253 10.43 -12.38 -5.45
C ALA A 253 11.67 -13.14 -4.98
N LEU A 254 11.50 -14.32 -4.37
CA LEU A 254 12.61 -15.19 -3.93
C LEU A 254 13.33 -15.91 -5.07
N ASP A 255 12.70 -16.04 -6.24
CA ASP A 255 13.33 -16.62 -7.44
C ASP A 255 13.88 -15.48 -8.33
N PRO A 256 15.21 -15.31 -8.45
CA PRO A 256 15.81 -14.25 -9.26
C PRO A 256 15.53 -14.37 -10.76
N ASN A 257 15.18 -15.56 -11.24
CA ASN A 257 14.88 -15.84 -12.64
C ASN A 257 13.37 -15.82 -12.95
N ASN A 258 12.53 -15.54 -11.94
CA ASN A 258 11.09 -15.53 -12.14
C ASN A 258 10.67 -14.45 -13.16
N ILE A 259 9.91 -14.86 -14.15
CA ILE A 259 9.23 -13.97 -15.10
C ILE A 259 7.92 -13.53 -14.44
N PRO A 260 7.69 -12.22 -14.23
CA PRO A 260 6.43 -11.72 -13.65
C PRO A 260 5.24 -12.12 -14.53
N VAL A 261 4.09 -12.41 -13.91
CA VAL A 261 2.89 -12.84 -14.61
C VAL A 261 1.75 -11.84 -14.39
N LYS A 262 1.20 -11.30 -15.45
CA LYS A 262 -0.01 -10.45 -15.42
C LYS A 262 -1.24 -11.33 -15.39
N ARG A 263 -2.02 -11.26 -14.30
CA ARG A 263 -3.15 -12.13 -14.00
C ARG A 263 -4.47 -11.52 -14.45
N THR A 264 -4.98 -11.94 -15.61
CA THR A 264 -6.14 -11.29 -16.24
C THR A 264 -7.49 -11.64 -15.61
N ALA A 265 -7.59 -12.74 -14.86
CA ALA A 265 -8.83 -13.11 -14.16
C ALA A 265 -9.22 -12.13 -13.03
N LEU A 266 -8.26 -11.31 -12.55
CA LEU A 266 -8.52 -10.26 -11.56
C LEU A 266 -9.00 -8.94 -12.18
N GLY A 267 -9.26 -8.93 -13.51
CA GLY A 267 -9.75 -7.78 -14.23
C GLY A 267 -8.74 -6.67 -14.43
N ARG A 268 -9.05 -5.75 -15.34
CA ARG A 268 -8.21 -4.62 -15.75
C ARG A 268 -8.77 -3.31 -15.19
N ILE A 269 -8.02 -2.69 -14.25
CA ILE A 269 -8.43 -1.45 -13.61
C ILE A 269 -7.20 -0.77 -12.95
N PRO A 270 -7.11 0.57 -12.90
CA PRO A 270 -6.14 1.26 -12.05
C PRO A 270 -6.38 0.90 -10.58
N ARG A 271 -5.33 0.50 -9.84
CA ARG A 271 -5.47 0.02 -8.46
C ARG A 271 -4.76 0.89 -7.45
N GLY A 272 -5.45 1.18 -6.33
CA GLY A 272 -4.93 1.96 -5.20
C GLY A 272 -4.39 1.11 -4.04
N GLY A 273 -4.85 -0.13 -3.91
CA GLY A 273 -4.44 -1.04 -2.85
C GLY A 273 -4.72 -2.49 -3.21
N VAL A 274 -3.98 -3.41 -2.58
CA VAL A 274 -4.13 -4.87 -2.70
C VAL A 274 -3.89 -5.51 -1.35
N ALA A 275 -4.69 -6.52 -1.01
CA ALA A 275 -4.47 -7.43 0.13
C ALA A 275 -4.78 -8.87 -0.30
N ALA A 276 -4.02 -9.83 0.21
CA ALA A 276 -4.16 -11.24 -0.17
C ALA A 276 -4.25 -12.14 1.06
N THR A 277 -5.06 -13.18 0.93
CA THR A 277 -5.20 -14.26 1.92
C THR A 277 -5.58 -15.56 1.22
N GLN A 278 -5.88 -16.59 1.99
CA GLN A 278 -6.39 -17.87 1.51
C GLN A 278 -7.64 -18.28 2.27
N THR A 279 -8.50 -19.03 1.60
CA THR A 279 -9.58 -19.78 2.25
C THR A 279 -9.00 -20.92 3.09
N GLN A 280 -9.83 -21.56 3.91
CA GLN A 280 -9.40 -22.73 4.71
C GLN A 280 -8.91 -23.90 3.85
N ASP A 281 -9.45 -24.06 2.63
CA ASP A 281 -9.02 -25.07 1.66
C ASP A 281 -7.84 -24.63 0.78
N GLY A 282 -7.21 -23.47 1.10
CA GLY A 282 -6.00 -22.98 0.48
C GLY A 282 -6.18 -22.22 -0.84
N ARG A 283 -7.42 -21.91 -1.26
CA ARG A 283 -7.64 -21.11 -2.47
C ARG A 283 -7.25 -19.64 -2.25
N PRO A 284 -6.50 -19.02 -3.14
CA PRO A 284 -6.20 -17.59 -3.08
C PRO A 284 -7.45 -16.71 -3.03
N VAL A 285 -7.41 -15.70 -2.14
CA VAL A 285 -8.39 -14.62 -2.10
C VAL A 285 -7.63 -13.29 -2.17
N VAL A 286 -8.05 -12.41 -3.09
CA VAL A 286 -7.41 -11.11 -3.31
C VAL A 286 -8.45 -10.02 -3.23
N PHE A 287 -8.23 -9.05 -2.34
CA PHE A 287 -8.99 -7.81 -2.27
C PHE A 287 -8.19 -6.70 -2.94
N PHE A 288 -8.84 -5.83 -3.68
CA PHE A 288 -8.19 -4.66 -4.29
C PHE A 288 -9.15 -3.50 -4.47
N THR A 289 -8.62 -2.28 -4.46
CA THR A 289 -9.37 -1.05 -4.64
C THR A 289 -9.13 -0.44 -6.01
N GLN A 290 -10.14 0.20 -6.57
CA GLN A 290 -9.99 1.06 -7.75
C GLN A 290 -9.37 2.40 -7.36
N ASN A 291 -8.28 2.81 -7.99
CA ASN A 291 -7.69 4.13 -7.81
C ASN A 291 -8.43 5.18 -8.67
N ALA A 292 -9.48 5.74 -8.10
CA ALA A 292 -10.30 6.79 -8.68
C ALA A 292 -10.87 7.67 -7.56
N ALA A 293 -11.25 8.92 -7.85
CA ALA A 293 -11.86 9.82 -6.86
C ALA A 293 -13.13 9.21 -6.23
N ALA A 294 -13.89 8.47 -7.02
CA ALA A 294 -14.97 7.59 -6.59
C ALA A 294 -14.63 6.18 -7.10
N GLY A 295 -14.15 5.30 -6.25
CA GLY A 295 -13.62 3.99 -6.62
C GLY A 295 -14.28 2.84 -5.86
N ALA A 296 -14.35 1.67 -6.50
CA ALA A 296 -14.95 0.46 -5.94
C ALA A 296 -13.93 -0.41 -5.18
N LEU A 297 -14.44 -1.27 -4.29
CA LEU A 297 -13.71 -2.35 -3.63
C LEU A 297 -14.11 -3.68 -4.27
N PHE A 298 -13.10 -4.48 -4.66
CA PHE A 298 -13.27 -5.78 -5.30
C PHE A 298 -12.74 -6.92 -4.44
N ARG A 299 -13.30 -8.11 -4.66
CA ARG A 299 -12.81 -9.37 -4.13
C ARG A 299 -12.74 -10.41 -5.25
N PHE A 300 -11.59 -11.05 -5.38
CA PHE A 300 -11.41 -12.25 -6.21
C PHE A 300 -11.22 -13.46 -5.32
N VAL A 301 -11.93 -14.55 -5.62
CA VAL A 301 -11.77 -15.86 -4.98
C VAL A 301 -11.38 -16.87 -6.06
N ALA A 302 -10.19 -17.44 -5.96
CA ALA A 302 -9.71 -18.43 -6.92
C ALA A 302 -10.61 -19.67 -6.97
N ALA A 303 -10.75 -20.25 -8.15
CA ALA A 303 -11.52 -21.49 -8.34
C ALA A 303 -10.83 -22.71 -7.73
N THR A 304 -9.50 -22.69 -7.65
CA THR A 304 -8.68 -23.81 -7.16
C THR A 304 -7.56 -23.31 -6.23
N ASN A 305 -6.95 -24.23 -5.50
CA ASN A 305 -5.73 -24.04 -4.71
C ASN A 305 -4.49 -24.58 -5.43
N ALA A 306 -4.47 -24.52 -6.77
CA ALA A 306 -3.37 -25.04 -7.58
C ALA A 306 -2.02 -24.46 -7.17
N THR A 307 -1.02 -25.33 -6.96
CA THR A 307 0.34 -24.95 -6.52
C THR A 307 1.29 -24.68 -7.69
N ASP A 308 0.88 -24.98 -8.92
CA ASP A 308 1.65 -24.74 -10.15
C ASP A 308 1.72 -23.25 -10.55
N GLY A 309 1.03 -22.39 -9.83
CA GLY A 309 0.93 -20.96 -10.09
C GLY A 309 -0.27 -20.57 -10.94
N SER A 310 -1.15 -21.50 -11.33
CA SER A 310 -2.35 -21.21 -12.14
C SER A 310 -3.57 -20.80 -11.32
N ALA A 311 -3.51 -20.85 -9.99
CA ALA A 311 -4.65 -20.57 -9.12
C ALA A 311 -5.29 -19.19 -9.35
N LEU A 312 -4.51 -18.19 -9.77
CA LEU A 312 -4.99 -16.84 -10.09
C LEU A 312 -5.50 -16.68 -11.54
N ASP A 313 -5.56 -17.76 -12.32
CA ASP A 313 -5.99 -17.70 -13.72
C ASP A 313 -7.50 -17.95 -13.89
N SER A 314 -8.17 -18.42 -12.84
CA SER A 314 -9.62 -18.63 -12.84
C SER A 314 -10.22 -18.42 -11.44
N GLY A 315 -11.40 -17.87 -11.37
CA GLY A 315 -12.09 -17.63 -10.11
C GLY A 315 -13.30 -16.74 -10.26
N GLN A 316 -13.89 -16.38 -9.12
CA GLN A 316 -15.03 -15.48 -9.04
C GLN A 316 -14.59 -14.09 -8.61
N LEU A 317 -14.83 -13.11 -9.47
CA LEU A 317 -14.65 -11.69 -9.16
C LEU A 317 -15.97 -11.11 -8.66
N SER A 318 -15.92 -10.31 -7.60
CA SER A 318 -17.08 -9.66 -6.99
C SER A 318 -16.75 -8.21 -6.64
N VAL A 319 -17.78 -7.38 -6.55
CA VAL A 319 -17.67 -5.98 -6.12
C VAL A 319 -18.52 -5.74 -4.88
N ALA A 320 -18.07 -4.85 -3.99
CA ALA A 320 -18.79 -4.48 -2.79
C ALA A 320 -19.97 -3.56 -3.12
N GLN A 321 -21.15 -3.86 -2.59
CA GLN A 321 -22.36 -3.05 -2.63
C GLN A 321 -22.84 -2.79 -1.22
N ILE A 322 -23.12 -1.53 -0.86
CA ILE A 322 -23.60 -1.18 0.48
C ILE A 322 -25.03 -1.71 0.71
N SER A 323 -25.28 -2.19 1.93
CA SER A 323 -26.59 -2.65 2.38
C SER A 323 -26.75 -2.35 3.87
N GLY A 324 -27.24 -1.15 4.20
CA GLY A 324 -27.30 -0.66 5.57
C GLY A 324 -25.92 -0.48 6.19
N VAL A 325 -25.63 -1.24 7.25
CA VAL A 325 -24.33 -1.26 7.95
C VAL A 325 -23.42 -2.39 7.47
N ASN A 326 -23.76 -2.99 6.34
CA ASN A 326 -23.01 -4.09 5.74
C ASN A 326 -22.65 -3.77 4.30
N ILE A 327 -21.72 -4.54 3.74
CA ILE A 327 -21.54 -4.68 2.31
C ILE A 327 -21.93 -6.09 1.87
N ASN A 328 -22.56 -6.21 0.70
CA ASN A 328 -22.80 -7.46 0.00
C ASN A 328 -21.79 -7.60 -1.14
N TRP A 329 -21.30 -8.81 -1.38
CA TRP A 329 -20.45 -9.11 -2.51
C TRP A 329 -21.30 -9.52 -3.73
N VAL A 330 -21.35 -8.66 -4.74
CA VAL A 330 -22.08 -8.90 -5.99
C VAL A 330 -21.12 -9.48 -7.01
N ASN A 331 -21.42 -10.68 -7.50
CA ASN A 331 -20.60 -11.38 -8.48
C ASN A 331 -20.62 -10.67 -9.83
N LEU A 332 -19.47 -10.54 -10.45
CA LEU A 332 -19.27 -10.00 -11.78
C LEU A 332 -19.05 -11.14 -12.79
N GLY A 333 -19.26 -10.85 -14.08
CA GLY A 333 -18.92 -11.77 -15.15
C GLY A 333 -17.43 -12.07 -15.23
N THR A 334 -17.08 -13.24 -15.73
CA THR A 334 -15.69 -13.69 -15.94
C THR A 334 -15.30 -13.68 -17.41
N ASP A 335 -16.18 -13.18 -18.30
CA ASP A 335 -15.91 -12.99 -19.71
C ASP A 335 -14.92 -11.83 -19.93
N VAL A 336 -14.21 -11.88 -21.05
CA VAL A 336 -13.14 -10.92 -21.35
C VAL A 336 -13.62 -9.47 -21.45
N PRO A 337 -14.77 -9.14 -22.06
CA PRO A 337 -15.31 -7.79 -22.03
C PRO A 337 -15.53 -7.24 -20.62
N THR A 338 -16.10 -8.02 -19.70
CA THR A 338 -16.29 -7.66 -18.29
C THR A 338 -14.94 -7.42 -17.61
N LEU A 339 -13.99 -8.34 -17.76
CA LEU A 339 -12.67 -8.23 -17.14
C LEU A 339 -11.86 -7.04 -17.69
N ALA A 340 -11.94 -6.77 -18.98
CA ALA A 340 -11.26 -5.64 -19.63
C ALA A 340 -11.89 -4.27 -19.29
N GLY A 341 -13.22 -4.25 -19.08
CA GLY A 341 -14.03 -3.08 -18.75
C GLY A 341 -14.49 -3.04 -17.27
N LEU A 342 -13.67 -3.51 -16.34
CA LEU A 342 -14.06 -3.79 -14.96
C LEU A 342 -14.73 -2.61 -14.23
N ALA A 343 -14.28 -1.37 -14.46
CA ALA A 343 -14.90 -0.19 -13.85
C ALA A 343 -16.37 -0.02 -14.25
N GLY A 344 -16.68 -0.19 -15.53
CA GLY A 344 -18.06 -0.14 -16.05
C GLY A 344 -18.92 -1.29 -15.54
N ALA A 345 -18.36 -2.50 -15.44
CA ALA A 345 -19.05 -3.67 -14.90
C ALA A 345 -19.40 -3.47 -13.41
N ALA A 346 -18.50 -2.88 -12.62
CA ALA A 346 -18.75 -2.55 -11.22
C ALA A 346 -19.91 -1.54 -11.06
N GLN A 347 -19.89 -0.46 -11.85
CA GLN A 347 -20.96 0.53 -11.83
C GLN A 347 -22.31 -0.07 -12.23
N ALA A 348 -22.34 -0.90 -13.26
CA ALA A 348 -23.56 -1.59 -13.72
C ALA A 348 -24.11 -2.56 -12.67
N ALA A 349 -23.23 -3.14 -11.83
CA ALA A 349 -23.61 -3.99 -10.70
C ALA A 349 -24.05 -3.20 -9.45
N GLY A 350 -24.06 -1.88 -9.48
CA GLY A 350 -24.42 -1.03 -8.34
C GLY A 350 -23.37 -1.02 -7.23
N ALA A 351 -22.10 -1.03 -7.61
CA ALA A 351 -21.00 -0.98 -6.65
C ALA A 351 -21.06 0.25 -5.74
N GLU A 352 -20.66 0.07 -4.46
CA GLU A 352 -20.34 1.19 -3.59
C GLU A 352 -19.11 1.94 -4.12
N MET A 353 -19.23 3.27 -4.17
CA MET A 353 -18.17 4.14 -4.65
C MET A 353 -17.56 4.92 -3.49
N PHE A 354 -16.40 4.46 -3.04
CA PHE A 354 -15.65 5.04 -1.91
C PHE A 354 -14.81 6.26 -2.33
N ASP A 355 -14.54 7.14 -1.38
CA ASP A 355 -13.81 8.40 -1.58
C ASP A 355 -12.29 8.19 -1.74
N SER A 356 -11.82 8.07 -2.97
CA SER A 356 -10.41 7.81 -3.32
C SER A 356 -9.84 6.62 -2.53
N PRO A 357 -10.39 5.41 -2.69
CA PRO A 357 -9.93 4.24 -1.94
C PRO A 357 -8.49 3.89 -2.32
N GLY A 358 -7.69 3.59 -1.30
CA GLY A 358 -6.28 3.31 -1.38
C GLY A 358 -5.89 1.97 -0.78
N GLY A 359 -4.86 1.99 0.07
CA GLY A 359 -4.29 0.82 0.71
C GLY A 359 -5.29 -0.01 1.51
N LEU A 360 -5.07 -1.30 1.50
CA LEU A 360 -5.82 -2.31 2.25
C LEU A 360 -4.90 -2.98 3.28
N ALA A 361 -5.43 -3.32 4.44
CA ALA A 361 -4.76 -4.16 5.42
C ALA A 361 -5.73 -5.20 5.97
N LEU A 362 -5.36 -6.48 5.87
CA LEU A 362 -6.16 -7.60 6.35
C LEU A 362 -5.51 -8.20 7.60
N SER A 363 -6.28 -8.45 8.65
CA SER A 363 -5.79 -9.11 9.86
C SER A 363 -5.30 -10.53 9.56
N ALA A 364 -4.31 -10.98 10.33
CA ALA A 364 -3.68 -12.29 10.12
C ALA A 364 -4.67 -13.47 10.25
N ASP A 365 -5.71 -13.30 11.05
CA ASP A 365 -6.80 -14.29 11.22
C ASP A 365 -7.90 -14.15 10.15
N GLY A 366 -7.78 -13.20 9.24
CA GLY A 366 -8.77 -12.95 8.18
C GLY A 366 -10.09 -12.36 8.67
N SER A 367 -10.20 -11.93 9.93
CA SER A 367 -11.46 -11.45 10.52
C SER A 367 -11.78 -9.98 10.25
N THR A 368 -10.77 -9.18 9.89
CA THR A 368 -10.93 -7.73 9.73
C THR A 368 -10.14 -7.22 8.52
N LEU A 369 -10.81 -6.47 7.66
CA LEU A 369 -10.18 -5.76 6.54
C LEU A 369 -10.33 -4.25 6.74
N TYR A 370 -9.22 -3.51 6.65
CA TYR A 370 -9.21 -2.05 6.67
C TYR A 370 -8.96 -1.50 5.27
N MET A 371 -9.57 -0.35 4.97
CA MET A 371 -9.39 0.37 3.70
C MET A 371 -9.18 1.86 3.97
N ALA A 372 -8.09 2.42 3.44
CA ALA A 372 -7.87 3.85 3.44
C ALA A 372 -8.71 4.53 2.35
N CYS A 373 -9.34 5.66 2.69
CA CYS A 373 -10.02 6.55 1.77
C CYS A 373 -9.41 7.95 1.91
N SER A 374 -8.76 8.46 0.86
CA SER A 374 -8.03 9.74 0.93
C SER A 374 -8.93 10.97 0.83
N GLY A 375 -10.24 10.77 0.64
CA GLY A 375 -11.24 11.81 0.48
C GLY A 375 -11.56 12.13 -0.98
N ASN A 376 -12.73 12.75 -1.18
CA ASN A 376 -13.23 13.16 -2.49
C ASN A 376 -13.88 14.55 -2.38
N PRO A 377 -13.19 15.62 -2.84
CA PRO A 377 -13.74 16.97 -2.82
C PRO A 377 -15.02 17.16 -3.63
N ASP A 378 -15.27 16.26 -4.60
CA ASP A 378 -16.43 16.33 -5.49
C ASP A 378 -17.63 15.50 -4.99
N ARG A 379 -17.54 14.84 -3.82
CA ARG A 379 -18.68 14.12 -3.25
C ARG A 379 -19.80 15.06 -2.88
N ALA A 380 -20.95 14.87 -3.51
CA ALA A 380 -22.11 15.75 -3.32
C ALA A 380 -22.84 15.50 -1.99
N SER A 381 -22.95 14.25 -1.55
CA SER A 381 -23.69 13.85 -0.33
C SER A 381 -22.95 12.77 0.43
N PRO A 382 -22.96 12.83 1.78
CA PRO A 382 -22.40 11.75 2.60
C PRO A 382 -23.29 10.50 2.57
N ASP A 383 -22.70 9.38 2.92
CA ASP A 383 -23.36 8.11 3.22
C ASP A 383 -22.70 7.43 4.43
N ALA A 384 -23.10 6.19 4.74
CA ALA A 384 -22.62 5.49 5.93
C ALA A 384 -21.10 5.21 5.93
N LEU A 385 -20.47 5.05 4.75
CA LEU A 385 -19.06 4.71 4.60
C LEU A 385 -18.23 5.85 3.98
N ASN A 386 -18.89 6.94 3.57
CA ASN A 386 -18.28 8.17 3.06
C ASN A 386 -18.88 9.34 3.84
N PRO A 387 -18.34 9.66 5.04
CA PRO A 387 -19.05 10.41 6.07
C PRO A 387 -19.23 11.91 5.79
N ARG A 388 -18.62 12.45 4.73
CA ARG A 388 -18.64 13.89 4.45
C ARG A 388 -18.86 14.20 2.98
N ALA A 389 -19.66 15.22 2.68
CA ALA A 389 -19.66 15.88 1.38
C ALA A 389 -18.38 16.73 1.23
N GLY A 390 -17.83 16.82 0.02
CA GLY A 390 -16.64 17.62 -0.27
C GLY A 390 -15.42 17.26 0.58
N ASP A 391 -15.21 15.98 0.87
CA ASP A 391 -14.18 15.52 1.80
C ASP A 391 -12.77 15.71 1.25
N ASP A 392 -11.99 16.59 1.89
CA ASP A 392 -10.57 16.83 1.59
C ASP A 392 -9.63 16.24 2.66
N ASN A 393 -10.13 15.46 3.59
CA ASN A 393 -9.32 14.92 4.71
C ASN A 393 -9.22 13.40 4.72
N GLY A 394 -10.24 12.70 4.25
CA GLY A 394 -10.29 11.25 4.18
C GLY A 394 -10.74 10.57 5.48
N HIS A 395 -10.75 9.25 5.45
CA HIS A 395 -11.18 8.37 6.54
C HIS A 395 -10.62 6.97 6.35
N VAL A 396 -10.81 6.10 7.33
CA VAL A 396 -10.48 4.66 7.22
C VAL A 396 -11.76 3.86 7.46
N VAL A 397 -12.12 3.03 6.50
CA VAL A 397 -13.23 2.08 6.59
C VAL A 397 -12.72 0.78 7.20
N VAL A 398 -13.54 0.15 8.04
CA VAL A 398 -13.30 -1.18 8.59
C VAL A 398 -14.41 -2.13 8.19
N PHE A 399 -14.03 -3.33 7.74
CA PHE A 399 -14.96 -4.41 7.42
C PHE A 399 -14.76 -5.58 8.39
N SER A 400 -15.83 -6.02 9.02
CA SER A 400 -15.84 -7.18 9.91
C SER A 400 -16.26 -8.42 9.13
N ILE A 401 -15.41 -9.43 9.12
CA ILE A 401 -15.59 -10.67 8.38
C ILE A 401 -16.03 -11.75 9.36
N SER A 402 -17.29 -12.13 9.31
CA SER A 402 -17.85 -13.20 10.16
C SER A 402 -17.74 -14.54 9.43
N GLY A 403 -16.94 -15.44 9.98
CA GLY A 403 -16.76 -16.78 9.45
C GLY A 403 -15.61 -16.89 8.44
N ASP A 404 -15.89 -16.80 7.15
CA ASP A 404 -14.91 -16.99 6.08
C ASP A 404 -14.78 -15.76 5.19
N VAL A 405 -13.59 -15.52 4.64
CA VAL A 405 -13.29 -14.44 3.69
C VAL A 405 -14.09 -14.53 2.38
N THR A 406 -14.76 -15.67 2.14
CA THR A 406 -15.69 -15.89 1.01
C THR A 406 -17.15 -15.60 1.34
N ALA A 407 -17.48 -15.23 2.58
CA ALA A 407 -18.85 -14.91 2.99
C ALA A 407 -19.47 -13.87 2.05
N SER A 408 -20.76 -14.00 1.78
CA SER A 408 -21.49 -13.10 0.87
C SER A 408 -21.67 -11.68 1.39
N THR A 409 -21.50 -11.49 2.70
CA THR A 409 -21.73 -10.20 3.39
C THR A 409 -20.65 -9.97 4.43
N PHE A 410 -20.15 -8.73 4.52
CA PHE A 410 -19.27 -8.26 5.60
C PHE A 410 -19.95 -7.13 6.34
N GLY A 411 -19.77 -7.04 7.66
CA GLY A 411 -20.07 -5.83 8.42
C GLY A 411 -19.17 -4.69 7.97
N ALA A 412 -19.67 -3.45 8.03
CA ALA A 412 -18.87 -2.29 7.60
C ALA A 412 -19.09 -1.10 8.54
N GLY A 413 -18.04 -0.31 8.76
CA GLY A 413 -18.06 0.88 9.60
C GLY A 413 -16.82 1.75 9.37
N LEU A 414 -16.66 2.77 10.19
CA LEU A 414 -15.52 3.69 10.13
C LEU A 414 -14.56 3.43 11.29
N ALA A 415 -13.29 3.21 11.00
CA ALA A 415 -12.25 3.06 12.01
C ALA A 415 -11.76 4.43 12.52
N LEU A 416 -11.69 5.43 11.63
CA LEU A 416 -11.49 6.84 11.98
C LEU A 416 -11.99 7.77 10.86
N VAL A 417 -12.29 9.01 11.21
CA VAL A 417 -12.58 10.08 10.25
C VAL A 417 -11.50 11.16 10.41
N ALA A 418 -10.65 11.28 9.41
CA ALA A 418 -9.44 12.09 9.43
C ALA A 418 -9.74 13.60 9.36
N GLY A 419 -8.75 14.42 9.67
CA GLY A 419 -8.80 15.89 9.64
C GLY A 419 -8.37 16.51 10.97
N ASN A 420 -8.09 17.80 10.96
CA ASN A 420 -7.79 18.53 12.19
C ASN A 420 -9.09 18.73 13.01
N PRO A 421 -9.19 18.19 14.24
CA PRO A 421 -10.41 18.30 15.05
C PRO A 421 -10.84 19.75 15.33
N ALA A 422 -9.91 20.71 15.29
CA ALA A 422 -10.23 22.12 15.50
C ALA A 422 -10.88 22.81 14.29
N THR A 423 -10.77 22.24 13.08
CA THR A 423 -11.19 22.92 11.84
C THR A 423 -12.00 22.06 10.88
N ALA A 424 -11.90 20.73 10.97
CA ALA A 424 -12.62 19.80 10.11
C ALA A 424 -13.82 19.22 10.88
N GLN A 425 -15.01 19.38 10.32
CA GLN A 425 -16.23 18.85 10.92
C GLN A 425 -16.27 17.31 10.82
N GLY A 426 -16.91 16.67 11.81
CA GLY A 426 -17.16 15.24 11.82
C GLY A 426 -15.90 14.38 11.94
N THR A 427 -14.79 14.93 12.44
CA THR A 427 -13.59 14.12 12.75
C THR A 427 -13.89 13.15 13.89
N GLN A 428 -13.34 11.92 13.76
CA GLN A 428 -13.50 10.88 14.78
C GLN A 428 -12.15 10.20 15.01
N TYR A 429 -11.65 10.33 16.24
CA TYR A 429 -10.44 9.67 16.73
C TYR A 429 -10.74 8.99 18.06
N PRO A 430 -10.01 7.92 18.44
CA PRO A 430 -10.11 7.36 19.77
C PRO A 430 -9.81 8.40 20.86
N ASP A 431 -10.44 8.25 22.03
CA ASP A 431 -10.24 9.14 23.18
C ASP A 431 -8.75 9.21 23.59
N GLY A 432 -8.32 10.39 24.00
CA GLY A 432 -6.93 10.64 24.39
C GLY A 432 -5.95 10.84 23.23
N SER A 433 -6.41 10.79 21.96
CA SER A 433 -5.56 11.08 20.81
C SER A 433 -5.02 12.51 20.86
N ASN A 434 -3.70 12.67 20.76
CA ASN A 434 -3.00 13.96 20.79
C ASN A 434 -2.43 14.38 19.43
N CYS A 435 -2.71 13.61 18.40
CA CYS A 435 -2.35 13.86 17.02
C CYS A 435 -3.55 13.60 16.10
N TRP A 436 -3.43 14.01 14.85
CA TRP A 436 -4.44 13.81 13.81
C TRP A 436 -3.75 13.63 12.47
N LEU A 437 -4.45 13.11 11.47
CA LEU A 437 -3.90 12.86 10.15
C LEU A 437 -4.85 13.35 9.05
N ARG A 438 -4.34 13.47 7.83
CA ARG A 438 -5.12 13.77 6.62
C ARG A 438 -4.71 12.83 5.50
N LYS A 439 -5.64 12.56 4.60
CA LYS A 439 -5.43 11.75 3.39
C LYS A 439 -4.71 10.45 3.68
N PRO A 440 -5.29 9.57 4.52
CA PRO A 440 -4.76 8.22 4.70
C PRO A 440 -4.70 7.53 3.34
N ARG A 441 -3.54 6.94 3.01
CA ARG A 441 -3.30 6.37 1.69
C ARG A 441 -2.81 4.93 1.74
N THR A 442 -1.93 4.59 2.66
CA THR A 442 -1.37 3.24 2.81
C THR A 442 -1.69 2.69 4.19
N LEU A 443 -1.97 1.40 4.25
CA LEU A 443 -2.29 0.70 5.49
C LEU A 443 -1.44 -0.55 5.63
N SER A 444 -1.05 -0.87 6.86
CA SER A 444 -0.38 -2.11 7.22
C SER A 444 -0.76 -2.51 8.64
N LEU A 445 -0.84 -3.80 8.93
CA LEU A 445 -1.07 -4.33 10.28
C LEU A 445 0.22 -4.96 10.79
N ASP A 446 0.61 -4.61 12.01
CA ASP A 446 1.72 -5.27 12.69
C ASP A 446 1.27 -6.59 13.35
N LYS A 447 2.21 -7.33 13.92
CA LYS A 447 1.94 -8.62 14.59
C LYS A 447 1.01 -8.51 15.81
N ASN A 448 0.85 -7.30 16.36
CA ASN A 448 -0.03 -7.04 17.50
C ASN A 448 -1.43 -6.58 17.04
N GLY A 449 -1.68 -6.52 15.73
CA GLY A 449 -2.93 -6.06 15.15
C GLY A 449 -3.10 -4.54 15.21
N GLN A 450 -2.03 -3.77 15.45
CA GLN A 450 -2.07 -2.31 15.39
C GLN A 450 -2.08 -1.87 13.93
N LEU A 451 -2.96 -0.95 13.59
CA LEU A 451 -3.05 -0.41 12.23
C LEU A 451 -2.08 0.75 12.04
N TRP A 452 -1.15 0.59 11.12
CA TRP A 452 -0.22 1.63 10.71
C TRP A 452 -0.76 2.33 9.46
N ILE A 453 -0.88 3.65 9.54
CA ILE A 453 -1.52 4.50 8.52
C ILE A 453 -0.47 5.45 7.96
N GLY A 454 -0.16 5.30 6.69
CA GLY A 454 0.66 6.25 5.95
C GLY A 454 -0.22 7.24 5.19
N THR A 455 0.19 8.52 5.17
CA THR A 455 -0.56 9.60 4.53
C THR A 455 0.13 10.13 3.28
N ASP A 456 -0.66 10.68 2.35
CA ASP A 456 -0.18 11.31 1.10
C ASP A 456 -1.07 12.50 0.74
N GLN A 457 -0.59 13.70 1.00
CA GLN A 457 -1.26 14.97 0.68
C GLN A 457 -0.81 15.56 -0.67
N GLY A 458 -0.08 14.79 -1.48
CA GLY A 458 0.39 15.21 -2.80
C GLY A 458 1.40 16.36 -2.77
N GLY A 459 2.17 16.50 -1.69
CA GLY A 459 3.14 17.57 -1.48
C GLY A 459 2.54 18.87 -0.93
N ASP A 460 1.23 18.93 -0.70
CA ASP A 460 0.59 20.04 0.03
C ASP A 460 0.93 19.98 1.52
N THR A 461 1.87 20.80 1.94
CA THR A 461 2.34 20.89 3.33
C THR A 461 1.82 22.14 4.04
N SER A 462 0.86 22.85 3.45
CA SER A 462 0.31 24.09 4.01
C SER A 462 -0.36 23.88 5.37
N ARG A 463 -0.81 22.65 5.67
CA ARG A 463 -1.58 22.33 6.87
C ARG A 463 -0.85 21.42 7.85
N THR A 464 -0.20 20.34 7.34
CA THR A 464 0.51 19.36 8.17
C THR A 464 1.49 18.52 7.34
N ALA A 465 2.47 17.88 7.99
CA ALA A 465 3.34 16.89 7.36
C ALA A 465 2.60 15.59 7.10
N ASP A 466 2.99 14.88 6.05
CA ASP A 466 2.67 13.47 5.89
C ASP A 466 3.47 12.63 6.86
N GLY A 467 2.94 11.47 7.27
CA GLY A 467 3.59 10.65 8.28
C GLY A 467 3.04 9.24 8.39
N LEU A 468 3.65 8.48 9.30
CA LEU A 468 3.19 7.20 9.79
C LEU A 468 2.51 7.39 11.14
N PHE A 469 1.30 6.91 11.26
CA PHE A 469 0.49 6.95 12.46
C PHE A 469 0.11 5.53 12.86
N ILE A 470 -0.01 5.29 14.16
CA ILE A 470 -0.41 3.99 14.73
C ILE A 470 -1.78 4.16 15.35
N LEU A 471 -2.74 3.37 14.88
CA LEU A 471 -4.05 3.21 15.50
C LEU A 471 -4.06 1.85 16.22
N PRO A 472 -3.91 1.82 17.56
CA PRO A 472 -4.02 0.60 18.33
C PRO A 472 -5.44 0.02 18.27
N GLN A 473 -5.60 -1.26 18.60
CA GLN A 473 -6.94 -1.86 18.76
C GLN A 473 -7.70 -1.17 19.91
N ASP A 474 -6.98 -0.85 20.99
CA ASP A 474 -7.49 -0.10 22.15
C ASP A 474 -6.50 1.02 22.49
N GLY A 475 -6.97 2.25 22.51
CA GLY A 475 -6.15 3.39 22.88
C GLY A 475 -6.03 4.49 21.81
N PRO A 476 -5.33 5.58 22.13
CA PRO A 476 -5.26 6.77 21.30
C PRO A 476 -4.46 6.57 20.03
N LEU A 477 -4.78 7.34 18.99
CA LEU A 477 -3.93 7.49 17.80
C LEU A 477 -2.56 8.06 18.21
N GLN A 478 -1.49 7.46 17.69
CA GLN A 478 -0.11 7.83 17.97
C GLN A 478 0.63 8.23 16.69
N MET A 479 1.54 9.18 16.79
CA MET A 479 2.43 9.56 15.71
C MET A 479 3.77 8.81 15.87
N ALA A 480 4.09 7.92 14.92
CA ALA A 480 5.36 7.21 14.89
C ALA A 480 6.46 7.98 14.13
N TYR A 481 6.09 8.69 13.07
CA TYR A 481 7.03 9.37 12.19
C TYR A 481 6.33 10.45 11.38
N LEU A 482 6.97 11.62 11.23
CA LEU A 482 6.57 12.65 10.27
C LEU A 482 7.66 12.81 9.22
N ALA A 483 7.26 12.75 7.97
CA ALA A 483 8.14 12.92 6.83
C ALA A 483 8.56 14.38 6.65
N PRO A 484 9.71 14.65 5.99
CA PRO A 484 10.12 16.00 5.67
C PRO A 484 9.14 16.68 4.70
N VAL A 485 9.20 17.99 4.64
CA VAL A 485 8.32 18.81 3.79
C VAL A 485 8.27 18.31 2.35
N GLY A 486 7.07 18.21 1.78
CA GLY A 486 6.81 17.77 0.41
C GLY A 486 6.89 16.25 0.19
N ALA A 487 7.23 15.49 1.23
CA ALA A 487 7.21 14.02 1.14
C ALA A 487 5.82 13.45 1.42
N ALA A 488 5.63 12.20 1.02
CA ALA A 488 4.52 11.33 1.40
C ALA A 488 5.03 9.99 1.92
N ILE A 489 4.15 9.17 2.48
CA ILE A 489 4.49 7.83 2.97
C ILE A 489 4.00 6.75 1.99
N GLY A 490 4.94 5.97 1.48
CA GLY A 490 4.71 4.84 0.59
C GLY A 490 4.53 3.49 1.30
N GLY A 491 3.94 3.50 2.48
CA GLY A 491 3.64 2.28 3.24
C GLY A 491 4.64 1.96 4.33
N ALA A 492 4.27 0.97 5.15
CA ALA A 492 5.10 0.36 6.19
C ALA A 492 5.14 -1.16 6.03
N ALA A 493 6.25 -1.76 6.46
CA ALA A 493 6.42 -3.20 6.56
C ALA A 493 7.18 -3.54 7.85
N PHE A 494 7.04 -4.77 8.34
CA PHE A 494 7.53 -5.13 9.67
C PHE A 494 8.42 -6.34 9.60
N ASP A 495 9.54 -6.28 10.35
CA ASP A 495 10.27 -7.48 10.71
C ASP A 495 9.90 -7.92 12.14
N PRO A 496 9.27 -9.08 12.30
CA PRO A 496 8.84 -9.53 13.62
C PRO A 496 10.00 -9.92 14.54
N GLY A 497 11.16 -10.26 13.97
CA GLY A 497 12.32 -10.74 14.71
C GLY A 497 13.10 -9.63 15.40
N THR A 498 13.35 -8.51 14.71
CA THR A 498 14.13 -7.38 15.23
C THR A 498 13.26 -6.20 15.66
N HIS A 499 11.94 -6.30 15.55
CA HIS A 499 11.00 -5.22 15.83
C HIS A 499 11.24 -3.94 15.01
N THR A 500 11.91 -4.07 13.87
CA THR A 500 12.13 -2.94 12.96
C THR A 500 10.88 -2.70 12.10
N VAL A 501 10.44 -1.45 12.04
CA VAL A 501 9.41 -0.99 11.11
C VAL A 501 10.07 -0.29 9.95
N PHE A 502 9.89 -0.80 8.75
CA PHE A 502 10.36 -0.16 7.52
C PHE A 502 9.30 0.81 7.02
N GLY A 503 9.68 2.04 6.71
CA GLY A 503 8.81 3.05 6.12
C GLY A 503 9.39 3.61 4.83
N MET A 504 8.59 3.80 3.80
CA MET A 504 9.04 4.45 2.57
C MET A 504 8.67 5.92 2.58
N VAL A 505 9.69 6.79 2.57
CA VAL A 505 9.56 8.24 2.41
C VAL A 505 9.68 8.58 0.93
N ARG A 506 8.58 9.02 0.33
CA ARG A 506 8.47 9.33 -1.08
C ARG A 506 8.83 10.79 -1.35
N HIS A 507 9.42 11.08 -2.47
CA HIS A 507 9.63 12.39 -3.09
C HIS A 507 9.81 13.60 -2.12
N PRO A 508 10.73 13.55 -1.14
CA PRO A 508 10.94 14.66 -0.20
C PRO A 508 11.25 15.97 -0.96
N GLY A 509 10.80 17.08 -0.43
CA GLY A 509 11.02 18.40 -1.03
C GLY A 509 10.19 18.72 -2.28
N ALA A 510 9.28 17.83 -2.71
CA ALA A 510 8.48 17.96 -3.92
C ALA A 510 7.21 18.79 -3.69
N THR A 511 7.34 19.99 -3.13
CA THR A 511 6.19 20.91 -2.97
C THR A 511 5.81 21.57 -4.31
N PRO A 512 4.61 22.17 -4.41
CA PRO A 512 4.23 22.96 -5.58
C PRO A 512 5.31 23.99 -5.94
N GLY A 513 5.79 23.95 -7.18
CA GLY A 513 6.85 24.83 -7.65
C GLY A 513 8.28 24.32 -7.44
N ALA A 514 8.50 23.28 -6.66
CA ALA A 514 9.83 22.68 -6.45
C ALA A 514 10.43 22.09 -7.74
N SER A 515 11.75 22.02 -7.78
CA SER A 515 12.51 21.44 -8.89
C SER A 515 13.81 20.81 -8.39
N PHE A 516 14.53 20.12 -9.28
CA PHE A 516 15.82 19.52 -8.99
C PHE A 516 16.80 20.50 -8.30
N PHE A 517 16.95 21.71 -8.84
CA PHE A 517 17.84 22.73 -8.26
C PHE A 517 17.26 23.49 -7.08
N ASN A 518 15.92 23.62 -7.03
CA ASN A 518 15.19 24.36 -6.00
C ASN A 518 14.16 23.48 -5.28
N PRO A 519 14.58 22.38 -4.64
CA PRO A 519 13.69 21.59 -3.80
C PRO A 519 13.44 22.31 -2.47
N THR A 520 12.30 22.07 -1.84
CA THR A 520 11.99 22.68 -0.54
C THR A 520 12.88 22.16 0.59
N THR A 521 13.32 20.90 0.49
CA THR A 521 14.36 20.31 1.35
C THR A 521 15.30 19.46 0.52
N ARG A 522 16.50 19.15 1.05
CA ARG A 522 17.47 18.21 0.47
C ARG A 522 17.66 16.98 1.36
N TRP A 523 16.61 16.60 2.05
CA TRP A 523 16.60 15.42 2.90
C TRP A 523 16.90 14.14 2.09
N PRO A 524 17.57 13.10 2.64
CA PRO A 524 18.07 12.98 4.00
C PRO A 524 19.50 13.52 4.20
N THR A 525 20.21 13.88 3.14
CA THR A 525 21.62 14.27 3.22
C THR A 525 21.81 15.73 3.62
N LEU A 526 20.85 16.61 3.33
CA LEU A 526 20.85 18.05 3.56
C LEU A 526 22.10 18.76 2.98
N ARG A 527 22.70 18.18 1.91
CA ARG A 527 23.88 18.73 1.24
C ARG A 527 23.48 19.64 0.08
N PRO A 528 24.11 20.82 -0.10
CA PRO A 528 23.72 21.80 -1.11
C PRO A 528 23.69 21.27 -2.56
N ASN A 529 24.60 20.33 -2.89
CA ASN A 529 24.77 19.81 -4.25
C ASN A 529 24.06 18.47 -4.50
N MET A 530 23.30 17.98 -3.51
CA MET A 530 22.53 16.73 -3.65
C MET A 530 21.04 17.05 -3.80
N PRO A 531 20.33 16.41 -4.73
CA PRO A 531 18.87 16.50 -4.76
C PRO A 531 18.29 15.77 -3.53
N PRO A 532 17.02 16.04 -3.19
CA PRO A 532 16.32 15.23 -2.19
C PRO A 532 16.20 13.78 -2.68
N GLN A 533 16.30 12.83 -1.75
CA GLN A 533 16.33 11.42 -2.09
C GLN A 533 15.19 10.67 -1.39
N SER A 534 14.30 10.07 -2.18
CA SER A 534 13.35 9.09 -1.64
C SER A 534 14.09 7.98 -0.93
N THR A 535 13.59 7.58 0.23
CA THR A 535 14.38 6.79 1.17
C THR A 535 13.52 5.76 1.89
N VAL A 536 13.99 4.53 1.97
CA VAL A 536 13.47 3.55 2.94
C VAL A 536 14.17 3.82 4.28
N VAL A 537 13.38 4.12 5.29
CA VAL A 537 13.84 4.27 6.67
C VAL A 537 13.46 3.03 7.49
N GLY A 538 14.30 2.69 8.46
CA GLY A 538 13.98 1.74 9.52
C GLY A 538 13.70 2.50 10.82
N LEU A 539 12.53 2.32 11.41
CA LEU A 539 12.22 2.77 12.76
C LEU A 539 12.50 1.61 13.72
N VAL A 540 13.43 1.82 14.62
CA VAL A 540 13.84 0.82 15.61
C VAL A 540 13.37 1.30 16.98
N SER A 541 12.77 0.41 17.77
CA SER A 541 12.37 0.74 19.15
C SER A 541 13.59 1.17 19.96
N ALA A 542 13.49 2.32 20.66
CA ALA A 542 14.57 2.91 21.45
C ALA A 542 14.82 2.14 22.74
#